data_0f65bd926ee026f314cdd52424e77f7b
#
_entry.id   0f65bd926ee026f314cdd52424e77f7b
#
_cell.length_a   1.000
_cell.length_b   1.000
_cell.length_c   1.000
_cell.angle_alpha   90.00
_cell.angle_beta   90.00
_cell.angle_gamma   90.00
#
_symmetry.space_group_name_H-M   'P 1'
#
loop_
_entity.id
_entity.type
_entity.pdbx_description
1 polymer ?
#
loop_
_entity_poly.entity_id
_entity_poly.type
_entity_poly.pdbx_seq_one_letter_code
_entity_poly.pdbx_strand_id
1 'polypeptide(L)'
;MKKLLTLLALSLLLPAAAFAQDAAAGKTKAAVCGACHGADGNSTIPQNPILAGQTARYLYLQLRDFKEGKRKDPVMSPMAANLSKQDMFDLAAYYSTQKPNGQGSKGDASKVAAGKVVADNALCPMCHLGGFIGQNEVPRVAGQHYEYALKQLLDFKNKRRTNDAGNMTAVLRTISDEDLAAVAAYAASLD
;
A
#
# COMPACT_ATOMS: atom_id res chain seq x y z
N MET A 1 70.59 10.93 8.50
CA MET A 1 69.47 10.60 9.38
C MET A 1 68.24 11.33 8.84
N LYS A 2 67.39 10.61 8.05
CA LYS A 2 66.16 11.18 7.46
C LYS A 2 64.98 10.83 8.37
N LYS A 3 64.34 11.86 8.97
CA LYS A 3 63.14 11.70 9.77
C LYS A 3 61.93 11.56 8.83
N LEU A 4 61.30 10.39 8.82
CA LEU A 4 60.07 10.10 8.10
C LEU A 4 58.92 10.64 8.96
N LEU A 5 58.23 11.71 8.52
CA LEU A 5 56.99 12.16 9.13
C LEU A 5 55.86 11.34 8.54
N THR A 6 55.25 10.47 9.36
CA THR A 6 54.04 9.72 9.02
C THR A 6 52.85 10.62 9.32
N LEU A 7 52.20 11.15 8.28
CA LEU A 7 50.93 11.86 8.37
C LEU A 7 49.81 10.80 8.56
N LEU A 8 49.26 10.76 9.77
CA LEU A 8 48.09 9.95 10.09
C LEU A 8 46.85 10.69 9.58
N ALA A 9 46.31 10.27 8.42
CA ALA A 9 45.05 10.79 7.90
C ALA A 9 43.90 10.24 8.75
N LEU A 10 43.34 11.08 9.63
CA LEU A 10 42.12 10.80 10.40
C LEU A 10 40.91 10.94 9.46
N SER A 11 40.45 9.82 8.87
CA SER A 11 39.23 9.78 8.07
C SER A 11 38.02 9.98 8.98
N LEU A 12 37.40 11.15 8.96
CA LEU A 12 36.11 11.43 9.56
C LEU A 12 35.04 10.59 8.84
N LEU A 13 34.68 9.46 9.45
CA LEU A 13 33.47 8.70 9.09
C LEU A 13 32.26 9.55 9.56
N LEU A 14 31.70 10.35 8.66
CA LEU A 14 30.40 10.94 8.89
C LEU A 14 29.36 9.83 8.93
N PRO A 15 28.57 9.69 10.01
CA PRO A 15 27.49 8.71 10.03
C PRO A 15 26.51 9.09 8.93
N ALA A 16 26.33 8.20 7.95
CA ALA A 16 25.21 8.31 7.02
C ALA A 16 23.92 8.23 7.86
N ALA A 17 23.14 9.32 7.87
CA ALA A 17 21.83 9.31 8.53
C ALA A 17 20.97 8.24 7.87
N ALA A 18 20.88 7.08 8.47
CA ALA A 18 19.95 6.05 8.06
C ALA A 18 18.53 6.59 8.34
N PHE A 19 17.70 6.64 7.31
CA PHE A 19 16.27 6.94 7.47
C PHE A 19 15.64 5.78 8.25
N ALA A 20 15.62 5.90 9.59
CA ALA A 20 14.93 4.97 10.45
C ALA A 20 13.41 5.20 10.32
N GLN A 21 12.64 4.13 10.28
CA GLN A 21 11.18 4.17 10.33
C GLN A 21 10.75 4.38 11.78
N ASP A 22 9.99 5.45 12.06
CA ASP A 22 9.50 5.77 13.40
C ASP A 22 7.96 5.78 13.42
N ALA A 23 7.38 4.71 13.96
CA ALA A 23 5.92 4.57 14.08
C ALA A 23 5.30 5.59 15.05
N ALA A 24 6.05 6.07 16.07
CA ALA A 24 5.54 7.07 17.01
C ALA A 24 5.46 8.45 16.35
N ALA A 25 6.50 8.84 15.60
CA ALA A 25 6.46 10.03 14.75
C ALA A 25 5.37 9.90 13.68
N GLY A 26 5.23 8.71 13.08
CA GLY A 26 4.17 8.38 12.11
C GLY A 26 2.77 8.57 12.67
N LYS A 27 2.51 8.16 13.91
CA LYS A 27 1.23 8.36 14.60
C LYS A 27 0.87 9.85 14.70
N THR A 28 1.82 10.68 15.06
CA THR A 28 1.60 12.13 15.16
C THR A 28 1.25 12.72 13.79
N LYS A 29 1.99 12.33 12.74
CA LYS A 29 1.78 12.79 11.36
C LYS A 29 0.48 12.28 10.76
N ALA A 30 0.02 11.09 11.18
CA ALA A 30 -1.21 10.46 10.71
C ALA A 30 -2.50 11.20 11.16
N ALA A 31 -2.42 12.15 12.08
CA ALA A 31 -3.59 12.87 12.58
C ALA A 31 -4.46 13.50 11.46
N VAL A 32 -3.82 14.09 10.44
CA VAL A 32 -4.53 14.68 9.29
C VAL A 32 -5.10 13.63 8.34
N CYS A 33 -4.51 12.45 8.29
CA CYS A 33 -4.96 11.34 7.44
C CYS A 33 -6.18 10.62 8.04
N GLY A 34 -6.30 10.69 9.37
CA GLY A 34 -7.34 10.01 10.14
C GLY A 34 -8.76 10.43 9.79
N ALA A 35 -8.96 11.67 9.30
CA ALA A 35 -10.27 12.16 8.88
C ALA A 35 -10.91 11.29 7.76
N CYS A 36 -10.08 10.70 6.91
CA CYS A 36 -10.54 9.89 5.78
C CYS A 36 -10.24 8.39 5.97
N HIS A 37 -9.11 8.07 6.61
CA HIS A 37 -8.65 6.69 6.74
C HIS A 37 -8.89 6.08 8.13
N GLY A 38 -9.51 6.83 9.07
CA GLY A 38 -9.57 6.41 10.47
C GLY A 38 -8.26 6.69 11.22
N ALA A 39 -8.35 6.97 12.51
CA ALA A 39 -7.19 7.35 13.33
C ALA A 39 -6.09 6.28 13.35
N ASP A 40 -6.48 5.02 13.27
CA ASP A 40 -5.63 3.83 13.24
C ASP A 40 -5.51 3.20 11.83
N GLY A 41 -6.04 3.87 10.81
CA GLY A 41 -6.04 3.35 9.44
C GLY A 41 -7.19 2.39 9.13
N ASN A 42 -8.15 2.22 10.05
CA ASN A 42 -9.38 1.46 9.80
C ASN A 42 -10.47 2.42 9.31
N SER A 43 -10.45 2.72 8.02
CA SER A 43 -11.46 3.57 7.39
C SER A 43 -12.84 2.93 7.51
N THR A 44 -13.86 3.77 7.74
CA THR A 44 -15.28 3.39 7.65
C THR A 44 -15.95 3.90 6.37
N ILE A 45 -15.18 4.56 5.51
CA ILE A 45 -15.64 5.15 4.25
C ILE A 45 -15.25 4.20 3.11
N PRO A 46 -16.22 3.58 2.40
CA PRO A 46 -15.95 2.54 1.40
C PRO A 46 -15.00 2.95 0.26
N GLN A 47 -14.95 4.23 -0.09
CA GLN A 47 -14.08 4.77 -1.13
C GLN A 47 -12.66 5.02 -0.64
N ASN A 48 -12.44 5.16 0.67
CA ASN A 48 -11.15 5.44 1.28
C ASN A 48 -10.53 4.13 1.81
N PRO A 49 -9.33 3.75 1.37
CA PRO A 49 -8.80 2.44 1.73
C PRO A 49 -8.48 2.31 3.21
N ILE A 50 -8.64 1.09 3.70
CA ILE A 50 -8.07 0.64 4.98
C ILE A 50 -6.56 0.59 4.81
N LEU A 51 -5.84 1.26 5.71
CA LEU A 51 -4.38 1.33 5.77
C LEU A 51 -3.80 0.45 6.88
N ALA A 52 -4.61 0.09 7.87
CA ALA A 52 -4.22 -0.76 8.98
C ALA A 52 -3.69 -2.11 8.49
N GLY A 53 -2.52 -2.52 8.98
CA GLY A 53 -1.87 -3.78 8.62
C GLY A 53 -1.39 -3.87 7.17
N GLN A 54 -1.40 -2.76 6.43
CA GLN A 54 -0.82 -2.73 5.10
C GLN A 54 0.70 -2.81 5.17
N THR A 55 1.36 -3.39 4.16
CA THR A 55 2.82 -3.49 4.17
C THR A 55 3.48 -2.10 4.15
N ALA A 56 4.48 -1.89 4.99
CA ALA A 56 5.16 -0.59 5.09
C ALA A 56 5.78 -0.18 3.74
N ARG A 57 6.36 -1.13 3.02
CA ARG A 57 6.96 -0.86 1.71
C ARG A 57 5.93 -0.37 0.70
N TYR A 58 4.76 -1.01 0.64
CA TYR A 58 3.68 -0.58 -0.25
C TYR A 58 3.17 0.81 0.12
N LEU A 59 2.90 1.08 1.41
CA LEU A 59 2.45 2.40 1.87
C LEU A 59 3.42 3.51 1.46
N TYR A 60 4.71 3.31 1.72
CA TYR A 60 5.74 4.26 1.30
C TYR A 60 5.71 4.51 -0.21
N LEU A 61 5.65 3.43 -1.01
CA LEU A 61 5.63 3.53 -2.46
C LEU A 61 4.39 4.29 -2.97
N GLN A 62 3.22 4.04 -2.38
CA GLN A 62 2.01 4.75 -2.79
C GLN A 62 2.07 6.24 -2.48
N LEU A 63 2.53 6.63 -1.28
CA LEU A 63 2.71 8.05 -0.93
C LEU A 63 3.72 8.74 -1.87
N ARG A 64 4.82 8.08 -2.14
CA ARG A 64 5.82 8.56 -3.11
C ARG A 64 5.22 8.72 -4.51
N ASP A 65 4.50 7.72 -4.98
CA ASP A 65 3.93 7.71 -6.34
C ASP A 65 2.84 8.77 -6.51
N PHE A 66 2.05 9.07 -5.47
CA PHE A 66 1.13 10.21 -5.46
C PHE A 66 1.90 11.54 -5.53
N LYS A 67 2.96 11.70 -4.73
CA LYS A 67 3.80 12.91 -4.74
C LYS A 67 4.48 13.13 -6.08
N GLU A 68 4.97 12.06 -6.71
CA GLU A 68 5.70 12.11 -7.98
C GLU A 68 4.76 12.09 -9.21
N GLY A 69 3.44 12.01 -9.01
CA GLY A 69 2.45 11.96 -10.09
C GLY A 69 2.40 10.64 -10.88
N LYS A 70 3.12 9.59 -10.42
CA LYS A 70 3.07 8.23 -10.99
C LYS A 70 1.75 7.53 -10.71
N ARG A 71 1.14 7.84 -9.56
CA ARG A 71 -0.24 7.53 -9.23
C ARG A 71 -0.99 8.84 -9.06
N LYS A 72 -2.14 8.96 -9.71
CA LYS A 72 -2.94 10.20 -9.69
C LYS A 72 -4.25 9.97 -8.96
N ASP A 73 -4.59 10.87 -8.07
CA ASP A 73 -5.86 10.90 -7.37
C ASP A 73 -6.14 12.36 -6.95
N PRO A 74 -7.37 12.87 -7.14
CA PRO A 74 -7.67 14.29 -6.86
C PRO A 74 -7.53 14.67 -5.40
N VAL A 75 -7.61 13.70 -4.48
CA VAL A 75 -7.46 13.93 -3.03
C VAL A 75 -6.04 13.56 -2.57
N MET A 76 -5.56 12.36 -2.90
CA MET A 76 -4.30 11.86 -2.35
C MET A 76 -3.07 12.54 -2.96
N SER A 77 -3.12 12.98 -4.22
CA SER A 77 -1.96 13.67 -4.83
C SER A 77 -1.63 14.98 -4.11
N PRO A 78 -2.58 15.91 -3.84
CA PRO A 78 -2.27 17.09 -3.04
C PRO A 78 -1.92 16.76 -1.58
N MET A 79 -2.52 15.74 -0.97
CA MET A 79 -2.19 15.32 0.41
C MET A 79 -0.74 14.82 0.54
N ALA A 80 -0.21 14.14 -0.48
CA ALA A 80 1.16 13.63 -0.49
C ALA A 80 2.21 14.68 -0.92
N ALA A 81 1.80 15.77 -1.57
CA ALA A 81 2.71 16.71 -2.25
C ALA A 81 3.82 17.26 -1.34
N ASN A 82 3.48 17.59 -0.10
CA ASN A 82 4.41 18.21 0.86
C ASN A 82 5.07 17.22 1.82
N LEU A 83 4.80 15.91 1.71
CA LEU A 83 5.44 14.91 2.57
C LEU A 83 6.93 14.80 2.23
N SER A 84 7.78 14.86 3.23
CA SER A 84 9.19 14.50 3.09
C SER A 84 9.32 12.98 2.93
N LYS A 85 10.50 12.52 2.50
CA LYS A 85 10.80 11.08 2.45
C LYS A 85 10.67 10.43 3.83
N GLN A 86 11.11 11.13 4.89
CA GLN A 86 11.01 10.65 6.27
C GLN A 86 9.55 10.56 6.71
N ASP A 87 8.70 11.56 6.39
CA ASP A 87 7.27 11.50 6.72
C ASP A 87 6.59 10.29 6.10
N MET A 88 6.92 9.96 4.84
CA MET A 88 6.37 8.79 4.17
C MET A 88 6.84 7.48 4.82
N PHE A 89 8.08 7.39 5.30
CA PHE A 89 8.56 6.22 6.04
C PHE A 89 7.88 6.08 7.40
N ASP A 90 7.72 7.16 8.14
CA ASP A 90 7.12 7.16 9.48
C ASP A 90 5.62 6.81 9.40
N LEU A 91 4.88 7.40 8.45
CA LEU A 91 3.49 7.06 8.18
C LEU A 91 3.32 5.59 7.78
N ALA A 92 4.21 5.09 6.92
CA ALA A 92 4.21 3.69 6.51
C ALA A 92 4.48 2.75 7.70
N ALA A 93 5.43 3.10 8.56
CA ALA A 93 5.71 2.34 9.79
C ALA A 93 4.49 2.34 10.73
N TYR A 94 3.86 3.49 10.94
CA TYR A 94 2.69 3.59 11.81
C TYR A 94 1.55 2.69 11.33
N TYR A 95 1.09 2.87 10.10
CA TYR A 95 -0.07 2.12 9.59
C TYR A 95 0.20 0.62 9.43
N SER A 96 1.43 0.22 9.12
CA SER A 96 1.78 -1.20 9.00
C SER A 96 1.72 -1.95 10.33
N THR A 97 1.86 -1.25 11.46
CA THR A 97 1.75 -1.85 12.81
C THR A 97 0.32 -1.83 13.35
N GLN A 98 -0.61 -1.15 12.68
CA GLN A 98 -1.99 -1.14 13.11
C GLN A 98 -2.69 -2.46 12.75
N LYS A 99 -3.66 -2.84 13.56
CA LYS A 99 -4.40 -4.08 13.37
C LYS A 99 -5.67 -3.82 12.55
N PRO A 100 -5.87 -4.51 11.41
CA PRO A 100 -7.16 -4.46 10.71
C PRO A 100 -8.28 -4.95 11.63
N ASN A 101 -9.42 -4.27 11.58
CA ASN A 101 -10.57 -4.59 12.45
C ASN A 101 -11.69 -5.39 11.74
N GLY A 102 -11.48 -5.80 10.49
CA GLY A 102 -12.45 -6.58 9.71
C GLY A 102 -13.72 -5.83 9.29
N GLN A 103 -13.79 -4.51 9.49
CA GLN A 103 -14.97 -3.68 9.19
C GLN A 103 -14.99 -3.12 7.76
N GLY A 104 -14.16 -3.64 6.86
CA GLY A 104 -14.24 -3.28 5.44
C GLY A 104 -15.63 -3.58 4.87
N SER A 105 -16.15 -2.67 4.02
CA SER A 105 -17.41 -2.92 3.32
C SER A 105 -17.30 -4.22 2.53
N LYS A 106 -18.35 -5.02 2.60
CA LYS A 106 -18.39 -6.31 1.92
C LYS A 106 -19.14 -6.15 0.59
N GLY A 107 -18.72 -6.89 -0.41
CA GLY A 107 -19.48 -7.00 -1.66
C GLY A 107 -20.63 -7.99 -1.52
N ASP A 108 -21.24 -8.35 -2.67
CA ASP A 108 -22.27 -9.35 -2.74
C ASP A 108 -21.74 -10.73 -2.27
N ALA A 109 -22.26 -11.21 -1.17
CA ALA A 109 -21.84 -12.48 -0.57
C ALA A 109 -22.04 -13.68 -1.51
N SER A 110 -23.01 -13.62 -2.42
CA SER A 110 -23.25 -14.68 -3.41
C SER A 110 -22.11 -14.83 -4.42
N LYS A 111 -21.30 -13.78 -4.60
CA LYS A 111 -20.15 -13.74 -5.54
C LYS A 111 -18.83 -14.21 -4.90
N VAL A 112 -18.76 -14.36 -3.58
CA VAL A 112 -17.50 -14.66 -2.88
C VAL A 112 -16.87 -15.97 -3.35
N ALA A 113 -17.68 -17.04 -3.49
CA ALA A 113 -17.17 -18.33 -3.95
C ALA A 113 -16.65 -18.28 -5.40
N ALA A 114 -17.38 -17.64 -6.29
CA ALA A 114 -16.94 -17.41 -7.67
C ALA A 114 -15.67 -16.57 -7.72
N GLY A 115 -15.60 -15.51 -6.90
CA GLY A 115 -14.42 -14.63 -6.80
C GLY A 115 -13.17 -15.39 -6.35
N LYS A 116 -13.32 -16.34 -5.42
CA LYS A 116 -12.22 -17.23 -5.03
C LYS A 116 -11.71 -18.05 -6.21
N VAL A 117 -12.62 -18.67 -6.98
CA VAL A 117 -12.23 -19.47 -8.14
C VAL A 117 -11.50 -18.63 -9.19
N VAL A 118 -12.02 -17.45 -9.50
CA VAL A 118 -11.35 -16.53 -10.44
C VAL A 118 -9.97 -16.11 -9.94
N ALA A 119 -9.86 -15.77 -8.65
CA ALA A 119 -8.59 -15.36 -8.05
C ALA A 119 -7.55 -16.49 -8.06
N ASP A 120 -7.96 -17.73 -7.80
CA ASP A 120 -7.06 -18.88 -7.85
C ASP A 120 -6.59 -19.15 -9.30
N ASN A 121 -7.51 -19.11 -10.27
CA ASN A 121 -7.20 -19.32 -11.68
C ASN A 121 -6.28 -18.21 -12.25
N ALA A 122 -6.47 -16.98 -11.79
CA ALA A 122 -5.61 -15.84 -12.17
C ALA A 122 -4.31 -15.76 -11.34
N LEU A 123 -4.06 -16.75 -10.47
CA LEU A 123 -2.86 -16.86 -9.63
C LEU A 123 -2.63 -15.66 -8.70
N CYS A 124 -3.68 -14.96 -8.27
CA CYS A 124 -3.56 -13.82 -7.37
C CYS A 124 -2.77 -14.14 -6.07
N PRO A 125 -2.95 -15.34 -5.43
CA PRO A 125 -2.20 -15.72 -4.25
C PRO A 125 -0.69 -15.89 -4.49
N MET A 126 -0.23 -16.05 -5.72
CA MET A 126 1.21 -16.18 -6.01
C MET A 126 1.98 -14.92 -5.64
N CYS A 127 1.39 -13.74 -5.82
CA CYS A 127 1.99 -12.47 -5.46
C CYS A 127 1.45 -11.94 -4.13
N HIS A 128 0.11 -11.95 -3.93
CA HIS A 128 -0.53 -11.42 -2.73
C HIS A 128 -0.45 -12.36 -1.52
N LEU A 129 0.14 -13.53 -1.66
CA LEU A 129 0.26 -14.62 -0.69
C LEU A 129 -1.09 -15.25 -0.30
N GLY A 130 -1.02 -16.38 0.41
CA GLY A 130 -2.20 -17.00 1.00
C GLY A 130 -2.91 -16.06 1.97
N GLY A 131 -4.25 -16.05 1.93
CA GLY A 131 -5.04 -15.10 2.71
C GLY A 131 -4.94 -13.65 2.25
N PHE A 132 -4.28 -13.37 1.14
CA PHE A 132 -4.15 -12.02 0.54
C PHE A 132 -3.50 -11.00 1.48
N ILE A 133 -2.56 -11.45 2.32
CA ILE A 133 -1.89 -10.63 3.34
C ILE A 133 -0.81 -9.71 2.76
N GLY A 134 -0.35 -9.98 1.53
CA GLY A 134 0.70 -9.20 0.87
C GLY A 134 2.10 -9.39 1.44
N GLN A 135 3.09 -8.83 0.75
CA GLN A 135 4.49 -8.79 1.21
C GLN A 135 5.25 -7.67 0.50
N ASN A 136 6.15 -7.01 1.20
CA ASN A 136 6.99 -5.94 0.62
C ASN A 136 6.16 -4.90 -0.15
N GLU A 137 6.41 -4.75 -1.46
CA GLU A 137 5.66 -3.86 -2.37
C GLU A 137 4.32 -4.45 -2.84
N VAL A 138 4.08 -5.73 -2.66
CA VAL A 138 2.79 -6.36 -2.98
C VAL A 138 1.82 -6.14 -1.82
N PRO A 139 0.68 -5.46 -2.05
CA PRO A 139 -0.18 -5.07 -0.95
C PRO A 139 -0.97 -6.21 -0.31
N ARG A 140 -1.25 -6.06 0.98
CA ARG A 140 -2.39 -6.70 1.61
C ARG A 140 -3.66 -6.20 0.94
N VAL A 141 -4.53 -7.11 0.51
CA VAL A 141 -5.85 -6.79 -0.05
C VAL A 141 -7.00 -7.49 0.70
N ALA A 142 -6.65 -8.41 1.63
CA ALA A 142 -7.62 -9.02 2.53
C ALA A 142 -8.32 -7.97 3.38
N GLY A 143 -9.64 -8.08 3.52
CA GLY A 143 -10.47 -7.21 4.33
C GLY A 143 -10.57 -5.77 3.86
N GLN A 144 -10.05 -5.44 2.68
CA GLN A 144 -10.18 -4.11 2.10
C GLN A 144 -11.63 -3.84 1.70
N HIS A 145 -12.05 -2.56 1.71
CA HIS A 145 -13.36 -2.16 1.22
C HIS A 145 -13.60 -2.66 -0.20
N TYR A 146 -14.77 -3.28 -0.41
CA TYR A 146 -15.17 -3.80 -1.72
C TYR A 146 -15.10 -2.74 -2.82
N GLU A 147 -15.67 -1.56 -2.56
CA GLU A 147 -15.75 -0.47 -3.55
C GLU A 147 -14.36 0.03 -3.92
N TYR A 148 -13.47 0.17 -2.92
CA TYR A 148 -12.10 0.56 -3.18
C TYR A 148 -11.35 -0.53 -3.96
N ALA A 149 -11.48 -1.79 -3.55
CA ALA A 149 -10.82 -2.91 -4.21
C ALA A 149 -11.25 -3.03 -5.67
N LEU A 150 -12.58 -3.01 -5.94
CA LEU A 150 -13.13 -3.07 -7.29
C LEU A 150 -12.64 -1.89 -8.15
N LYS A 151 -12.69 -0.67 -7.60
CA LYS A 151 -12.17 0.51 -8.30
C LYS A 151 -10.70 0.32 -8.70
N GLN A 152 -9.85 -0.20 -7.81
CA GLN A 152 -8.43 -0.39 -8.14
C GLN A 152 -8.22 -1.47 -9.21
N LEU A 153 -8.96 -2.57 -9.17
CA LEU A 153 -8.90 -3.62 -10.20
C LEU A 153 -9.28 -3.04 -11.58
N LEU A 154 -10.39 -2.31 -11.65
CA LEU A 154 -10.85 -1.66 -12.88
C LEU A 154 -9.88 -0.56 -13.35
N ASP A 155 -9.27 0.18 -12.44
CA ASP A 155 -8.31 1.23 -12.78
C ASP A 155 -7.03 0.65 -13.38
N PHE A 156 -6.51 -0.46 -12.87
CA PHE A 156 -5.39 -1.17 -13.49
C PHE A 156 -5.78 -1.77 -14.85
N LYS A 157 -6.91 -2.49 -14.94
CA LYS A 157 -7.40 -3.09 -16.19
C LYS A 157 -7.50 -2.04 -17.31
N ASN A 158 -8.08 -0.88 -16.98
CA ASN A 158 -8.31 0.21 -17.93
C ASN A 158 -7.15 1.21 -18.03
N LYS A 159 -5.98 0.91 -17.43
CA LYS A 159 -4.79 1.75 -17.45
C LYS A 159 -5.00 3.17 -16.90
N ARG A 160 -5.99 3.39 -16.03
CA ARG A 160 -6.16 4.63 -15.26
C ARG A 160 -5.18 4.68 -14.07
N ARG A 161 -4.76 3.52 -13.61
CA ARG A 161 -3.68 3.32 -12.65
C ARG A 161 -2.59 2.46 -13.27
N THR A 162 -1.33 2.95 -13.24
CA THR A 162 -0.21 2.32 -13.97
C THR A 162 1.08 2.21 -13.16
N ASN A 163 1.01 2.47 -11.84
CA ASN A 163 2.18 2.43 -10.96
C ASN A 163 2.50 1.02 -10.43
N ASP A 164 2.24 0.00 -11.23
CA ASP A 164 2.36 -1.43 -10.93
C ASP A 164 3.46 -2.13 -11.73
N ALA A 165 4.29 -1.38 -12.44
CA ALA A 165 5.25 -1.91 -13.41
C ALA A 165 4.61 -2.88 -14.44
N GLY A 166 3.31 -2.74 -14.70
CA GLY A 166 2.55 -3.56 -15.64
C GLY A 166 2.07 -4.90 -15.10
N ASN A 167 2.41 -5.29 -13.87
CA ASN A 167 2.07 -6.60 -13.32
C ASN A 167 0.55 -6.80 -13.17
N MET A 168 -0.13 -5.93 -12.42
CA MET A 168 -1.58 -6.02 -12.25
C MET A 168 -2.32 -5.78 -13.56
N THR A 169 -1.87 -4.79 -14.34
CA THR A 169 -2.43 -4.48 -15.66
C THR A 169 -2.40 -5.71 -16.58
N ALA A 170 -1.31 -6.48 -16.59
CA ALA A 170 -1.19 -7.68 -17.42
C ALA A 170 -2.15 -8.78 -16.97
N VAL A 171 -2.23 -9.06 -15.67
CA VAL A 171 -3.12 -10.10 -15.10
C VAL A 171 -4.58 -9.77 -15.37
N LEU A 172 -4.98 -8.50 -15.15
CA LEU A 172 -6.40 -8.12 -15.18
C LEU A 172 -6.97 -7.93 -16.59
N ARG A 173 -6.11 -7.86 -17.60
CA ARG A 173 -6.50 -7.55 -18.99
C ARG A 173 -7.58 -8.47 -19.57
N THR A 174 -7.54 -9.75 -19.23
CA THR A 174 -8.42 -10.79 -19.78
C THR A 174 -9.57 -11.16 -18.86
N ILE A 175 -9.64 -10.61 -17.66
CA ILE A 175 -10.68 -10.92 -16.68
C ILE A 175 -11.87 -9.99 -16.93
N SER A 176 -13.10 -10.53 -16.94
CA SER A 176 -14.31 -9.73 -17.12
C SER A 176 -14.53 -8.76 -15.95
N ASP A 177 -15.29 -7.68 -16.17
CA ASP A 177 -15.60 -6.75 -15.07
C ASP A 177 -16.49 -7.40 -14.00
N GLU A 178 -17.32 -8.36 -14.39
CA GLU A 178 -18.13 -9.16 -13.47
C GLU A 178 -17.24 -10.06 -12.59
N ASP A 179 -16.26 -10.73 -13.19
CA ASP A 179 -15.29 -11.54 -12.45
C ASP A 179 -14.42 -10.68 -11.52
N LEU A 180 -14.04 -9.47 -11.95
CA LEU A 180 -13.32 -8.53 -11.08
C LEU A 180 -14.17 -8.09 -9.89
N ALA A 181 -15.48 -7.91 -10.07
CA ALA A 181 -16.39 -7.63 -8.97
C ALA A 181 -16.47 -8.82 -8.00
N ALA A 182 -16.47 -10.05 -8.51
CA ALA A 182 -16.43 -11.24 -7.69
C ALA A 182 -15.11 -11.37 -6.91
N VAL A 183 -13.96 -11.11 -7.56
CA VAL A 183 -12.63 -11.08 -6.90
C VAL A 183 -12.58 -10.02 -5.80
N ALA A 184 -13.13 -8.82 -6.05
CA ALA A 184 -13.21 -7.77 -5.03
C ALA A 184 -14.07 -8.18 -3.83
N ALA A 185 -15.22 -8.85 -4.07
CA ALA A 185 -16.09 -9.37 -3.02
C ALA A 185 -15.36 -10.47 -2.20
N TYR A 186 -14.61 -11.33 -2.86
CA TYR A 186 -13.80 -12.34 -2.18
C TYR A 186 -12.70 -11.69 -1.32
N ALA A 187 -11.92 -10.78 -1.87
CA ALA A 187 -10.86 -10.09 -1.11
C ALA A 187 -11.42 -9.34 0.10
N ALA A 188 -12.57 -8.65 -0.06
CA ALA A 188 -13.25 -7.96 1.03
C ALA A 188 -13.82 -8.90 2.09
N SER A 189 -14.10 -10.17 1.77
CA SER A 189 -14.62 -11.18 2.72
C SER A 189 -13.55 -11.75 3.65
N LEU A 190 -12.28 -11.61 3.29
CA LEU A 190 -11.15 -12.11 4.07
C LEU A 190 -10.86 -11.20 5.27
N ASP A 191 -10.13 -11.72 6.29
CA ASP A 191 -9.71 -10.99 7.49
C ASP A 191 -8.20 -10.70 7.49
#